data_5c191f5911ab26f34fd27e63b4b297a6
#
_entry.id   5c191f5911ab26f34fd27e63b4b297a6
#
_cell.length_a   1.000
_cell.length_b   1.000
_cell.length_c   1.000
_cell.angle_alpha   90.00
_cell.angle_beta   90.00
_cell.angle_gamma   90.00
#
_symmetry.space_group_name_H-M   'P 1'
#
loop_
_entity.id
_entity.type
_entity.pdbx_description
1 polymer ?
#
loop_
_entity_poly.entity_id
_entity_poly.type
_entity_poly.pdbx_seq_one_letter_code
_entity_poly.pdbx_strand_id
1 'polypeptide(L)'
;MIPVALMIFIFKLFLKESAFSKCLQKTFQVWMGIYMPMIFCPVKHVGREHFKKNQNYVVVINHNSLADVPVSSPGIPGPNRTLAKVEMSKIPLFGYIYKAGSILVTRQELKSRKESITKMLDVLNKGLHLCLYPEGTRNKTDEPIARFYDGAFKIAIEAQKPIIPGLIFGTKNFLHPTKSFWAWPHKIQFHFLPEISTQQYTLKEADELKTRIHKMMTDYYLEHQELI
;
A
#
# COMPACT_ATOMS: atom_id res chain seq x y z
N MET A 1 -4.35 -17.52 9.80
CA MET A 1 -3.46 -16.56 10.50
C MET A 1 -2.35 -17.25 11.32
N ILE A 2 -2.64 -18.27 12.14
CA ILE A 2 -1.60 -18.96 12.98
C ILE A 2 -0.43 -19.50 12.13
N PRO A 3 -0.65 -20.26 11.04
CA PRO A 3 0.47 -20.77 10.23
C PRO A 3 1.33 -19.63 9.65
N VAL A 4 0.71 -18.53 9.22
CA VAL A 4 1.42 -17.37 8.67
C VAL A 4 2.28 -16.70 9.74
N ALA A 5 1.75 -16.52 10.95
CA ALA A 5 2.52 -15.95 12.07
C ALA A 5 3.72 -16.84 12.45
N LEU A 6 3.54 -18.16 12.46
CA LEU A 6 4.61 -19.12 12.70
C LEU A 6 5.69 -19.06 11.62
N MET A 7 5.30 -19.02 10.34
CA MET A 7 6.25 -18.85 9.23
C MET A 7 7.06 -17.55 9.36
N ILE A 8 6.40 -16.43 9.69
CA ILE A 8 7.08 -15.15 9.92
C ILE A 8 8.06 -15.24 11.08
N PHE A 9 7.68 -15.92 12.16
CA PHE A 9 8.56 -16.15 13.30
C PHE A 9 9.82 -16.92 12.90
N ILE A 10 9.67 -18.05 12.21
CA ILE A 10 10.78 -18.87 11.71
C ILE A 10 11.67 -18.06 10.78
N PHE A 11 11.10 -17.33 9.82
CA PHE A 11 11.89 -16.51 8.89
C PHE A 11 12.72 -15.44 9.60
N LYS A 12 12.18 -14.82 10.66
CA LYS A 12 12.92 -13.83 11.45
C LYS A 12 14.11 -14.43 12.20
N LEU A 13 14.04 -15.70 12.59
CA LEU A 13 15.13 -16.37 13.29
C LEU A 13 16.30 -16.73 12.37
N PHE A 14 16.01 -17.09 11.11
CA PHE A 14 17.00 -17.70 10.23
C PHE A 14 17.39 -16.86 9.02
N LEU A 15 16.63 -15.82 8.66
CA LEU A 15 16.86 -15.08 7.42
C LEU A 15 17.39 -13.67 7.68
N LYS A 16 18.33 -13.26 6.82
CA LYS A 16 18.74 -11.85 6.72
C LYS A 16 17.59 -11.00 6.16
N GLU A 17 17.56 -9.72 6.45
CA GLU A 17 16.50 -8.76 6.11
C GLU A 17 16.02 -8.86 4.64
N SER A 18 16.95 -8.96 3.68
CA SER A 18 16.60 -9.05 2.25
C SER A 18 15.86 -10.35 1.91
N ALA A 19 16.36 -11.51 2.40
CA ALA A 19 15.72 -12.80 2.22
C ALA A 19 14.38 -12.86 2.96
N PHE A 20 14.33 -12.35 4.19
CA PHE A 20 13.11 -12.23 4.99
C PHE A 20 12.03 -11.47 4.23
N SER A 21 12.34 -10.31 3.66
CA SER A 21 11.38 -9.48 2.93
C SER A 21 10.81 -10.18 1.69
N LYS A 22 11.65 -10.96 0.96
CA LYS A 22 11.20 -11.77 -0.18
C LYS A 22 10.28 -12.92 0.25
N CYS A 23 10.65 -13.64 1.31
CA CYS A 23 9.84 -14.73 1.86
C CYS A 23 8.51 -14.22 2.42
N LEU A 24 8.52 -13.10 3.12
CA LEU A 24 7.32 -12.45 3.65
C LEU A 24 6.35 -12.07 2.51
N GLN A 25 6.87 -11.43 1.46
CA GLN A 25 6.07 -11.08 0.28
C GLN A 25 5.43 -12.31 -0.35
N LYS A 26 6.21 -13.38 -0.55
CA LYS A 26 5.70 -14.63 -1.11
C LYS A 26 4.63 -15.27 -0.22
N THR A 27 4.83 -15.25 1.08
CA THR A 27 3.85 -15.74 2.07
C THR A 27 2.53 -14.97 1.96
N PHE A 28 2.58 -13.64 1.87
CA PHE A 28 1.39 -12.83 1.72
C PHE A 28 0.68 -13.07 0.37
N GLN A 29 1.43 -13.22 -0.70
CA GLN A 29 0.88 -13.55 -2.02
C GLN A 29 0.14 -14.88 -2.01
N VAL A 30 0.75 -15.93 -1.47
CA VAL A 30 0.12 -17.25 -1.37
C VAL A 30 -1.10 -17.21 -0.45
N TRP A 31 -0.95 -16.61 0.73
CA TRP A 31 -2.04 -16.54 1.70
C TRP A 31 -3.24 -15.79 1.15
N MET A 32 -3.05 -14.58 0.62
CA MET A 32 -4.15 -13.79 0.08
C MET A 32 -4.66 -14.34 -1.26
N GLY A 33 -3.80 -14.96 -2.07
CA GLY A 33 -4.17 -15.65 -3.30
C GLY A 33 -5.11 -16.84 -3.08
N ILE A 34 -5.06 -17.46 -1.90
CA ILE A 34 -5.98 -18.53 -1.48
C ILE A 34 -7.18 -17.94 -0.75
N TYR A 35 -6.93 -17.07 0.25
CA TYR A 35 -7.96 -16.57 1.15
C TYR A 35 -9.03 -15.73 0.43
N MET A 36 -8.60 -14.81 -0.45
CA MET A 36 -9.55 -13.89 -1.11
C MET A 36 -10.55 -14.64 -2.03
N PRO A 37 -10.13 -15.58 -2.89
CA PRO A 37 -11.08 -16.42 -3.64
C PRO A 37 -11.97 -17.28 -2.76
N MET A 38 -11.47 -17.83 -1.64
CA MET A 38 -12.27 -18.65 -0.71
C MET A 38 -13.44 -17.87 -0.09
N ILE A 39 -13.29 -16.56 0.09
CA ILE A 39 -14.37 -15.69 0.59
C ILE A 39 -15.14 -15.02 -0.55
N PHE A 40 -15.04 -15.55 -1.77
CA PHE A 40 -15.69 -15.05 -2.98
C PHE A 40 -15.33 -13.60 -3.35
N CYS A 41 -14.10 -13.18 -3.00
CA CYS A 41 -13.53 -11.86 -3.32
C CYS A 41 -12.26 -11.99 -4.18
N PRO A 42 -12.33 -12.58 -5.39
CA PRO A 42 -11.14 -12.74 -6.23
C PRO A 42 -10.53 -11.38 -6.59
N VAL A 43 -9.19 -11.31 -6.60
CA VAL A 43 -8.46 -10.08 -6.93
C VAL A 43 -7.82 -10.22 -8.30
N LYS A 44 -8.22 -9.37 -9.24
CA LYS A 44 -7.57 -9.23 -10.56
C LYS A 44 -6.54 -8.11 -10.51
N HIS A 45 -5.37 -8.34 -11.09
CA HIS A 45 -4.30 -7.34 -11.19
C HIS A 45 -4.11 -6.92 -12.65
N VAL A 46 -3.94 -5.62 -12.89
CA VAL A 46 -3.68 -5.01 -14.19
C VAL A 46 -2.48 -4.06 -14.06
N GLY A 47 -1.63 -3.96 -15.08
CA GLY A 47 -0.51 -3.02 -15.12
C GLY A 47 0.71 -3.44 -14.30
N ARG A 48 0.84 -4.71 -13.90
CA ARG A 48 2.03 -5.21 -13.17
C ARG A 48 3.32 -5.12 -13.99
N GLU A 49 3.24 -5.04 -15.30
CA GLU A 49 4.33 -4.85 -16.25
C GLU A 49 5.01 -3.48 -16.11
N HIS A 50 4.37 -2.50 -15.47
CA HIS A 50 4.97 -1.20 -15.18
C HIS A 50 6.09 -1.27 -14.13
N PHE A 51 6.17 -2.37 -13.38
CA PHE A 51 7.26 -2.59 -12.42
C PHE A 51 8.48 -3.17 -13.12
N LYS A 52 9.52 -2.37 -13.32
CA LYS A 52 10.78 -2.79 -13.92
C LYS A 52 11.61 -3.62 -12.94
N LYS A 53 12.37 -4.59 -13.46
CA LYS A 53 13.30 -5.40 -12.65
C LYS A 53 14.39 -4.49 -12.04
N ASN A 54 14.79 -4.82 -10.81
CA ASN A 54 15.85 -4.11 -10.07
C ASN A 54 15.57 -2.63 -9.77
N GLN A 55 14.32 -2.20 -9.89
CA GLN A 55 13.88 -0.86 -9.52
C GLN A 55 12.85 -0.94 -8.40
N ASN A 56 12.95 -0.04 -7.43
CA ASN A 56 11.94 0.09 -6.39
C ASN A 56 11.23 1.43 -6.50
N TYR A 57 10.02 1.47 -5.98
CA TYR A 57 9.06 2.54 -6.21
C TYR A 57 8.40 3.01 -4.92
N VAL A 58 7.95 4.26 -4.92
CA VAL A 58 6.88 4.69 -4.04
C VAL A 58 5.57 4.39 -4.75
N VAL A 59 4.79 3.46 -4.19
CA VAL A 59 3.47 3.08 -4.75
C VAL A 59 2.41 3.85 -3.99
N VAL A 60 1.70 4.74 -4.67
CA VAL A 60 0.61 5.54 -4.09
C VAL A 60 -0.73 4.94 -4.49
N ILE A 61 -1.60 4.67 -3.51
CA ILE A 61 -2.83 3.91 -3.72
C ILE A 61 -4.00 4.66 -3.08
N ASN A 62 -5.18 4.65 -3.72
CA ASN A 62 -6.41 5.13 -3.11
C ASN A 62 -6.79 4.29 -1.88
N HIS A 63 -7.53 4.86 -0.94
CA HIS A 63 -7.86 4.20 0.32
C HIS A 63 -9.36 4.23 0.62
N ASN A 64 -10.05 3.15 0.32
CA ASN A 64 -11.50 3.04 0.45
C ASN A 64 -11.94 2.13 1.61
N SER A 65 -11.10 1.15 1.99
CA SER A 65 -11.50 0.07 2.87
C SER A 65 -10.35 -0.42 3.77
N LEU A 66 -10.67 -1.11 4.86
CA LEU A 66 -9.68 -1.90 5.60
C LEU A 66 -9.13 -3.07 4.76
N ALA A 67 -9.88 -3.51 3.76
CA ALA A 67 -9.47 -4.56 2.85
C ALA A 67 -8.37 -4.13 1.86
N ASP A 68 -8.10 -2.82 1.71
CA ASP A 68 -7.07 -2.34 0.78
C ASP A 68 -5.67 -2.84 1.16
N VAL A 69 -5.34 -2.90 2.45
CA VAL A 69 -4.00 -3.34 2.90
C VAL A 69 -3.73 -4.82 2.57
N PRO A 70 -4.63 -5.79 2.89
CA PRO A 70 -4.43 -7.18 2.50
C PRO A 70 -4.49 -7.42 0.99
N VAL A 71 -5.05 -6.50 0.20
CA VAL A 71 -5.03 -6.54 -1.27
C VAL A 71 -3.75 -5.92 -1.82
N SER A 72 -3.37 -4.72 -1.35
CA SER A 72 -2.25 -3.96 -1.92
C SER A 72 -0.89 -4.60 -1.65
N SER A 73 -0.60 -4.98 -0.41
CA SER A 73 0.72 -5.50 -0.06
C SER A 73 1.09 -6.76 -0.85
N PRO A 74 0.26 -7.81 -0.96
CA PRO A 74 0.56 -8.96 -1.82
C PRO A 74 0.42 -8.64 -3.31
N GLY A 75 -0.41 -7.67 -3.69
CA GLY A 75 -0.65 -7.27 -5.08
C GLY A 75 0.54 -6.59 -5.75
N ILE A 76 1.31 -5.82 -5.00
CA ILE A 76 2.53 -5.14 -5.50
C ILE A 76 3.59 -6.18 -5.91
N PRO A 77 4.15 -6.11 -7.12
CA PRO A 77 5.23 -6.99 -7.57
C PRO A 77 6.54 -6.69 -6.83
N GLY A 78 6.89 -7.52 -5.87
CA GLY A 78 8.12 -7.41 -5.11
C GLY A 78 7.95 -7.01 -3.64
N PRO A 79 9.02 -7.16 -2.84
CA PRO A 79 8.97 -6.87 -1.41
C PRO A 79 8.65 -5.41 -1.15
N ASN A 80 7.69 -5.17 -0.25
CA ASN A 80 7.22 -3.82 0.07
C ASN A 80 6.95 -3.65 1.56
N ARG A 81 6.80 -2.39 1.98
CA ARG A 81 6.34 -2.01 3.32
C ARG A 81 5.24 -0.97 3.18
N THR A 82 4.20 -1.11 3.99
CA THR A 82 3.08 -0.15 4.05
C THR A 82 3.21 0.72 5.30
N LEU A 83 2.85 1.99 5.20
CA LEU A 83 2.75 2.85 6.37
C LEU A 83 1.47 2.51 7.15
N ALA A 84 1.59 2.27 8.44
CA ALA A 84 0.55 1.64 9.23
C ALA A 84 0.39 2.24 10.63
N LYS A 85 -0.84 2.28 11.15
CA LYS A 85 -1.13 2.79 12.48
C LYS A 85 -0.61 1.85 13.58
N VAL A 86 0.05 2.42 14.60
CA VAL A 86 0.57 1.65 15.75
C VAL A 86 -0.54 0.91 16.52
N GLU A 87 -1.75 1.47 16.58
CA GLU A 87 -2.89 0.86 17.30
C GLU A 87 -3.26 -0.52 16.75
N MET A 88 -3.18 -0.69 15.43
CA MET A 88 -3.48 -1.96 14.76
C MET A 88 -2.47 -3.06 15.12
N SER A 89 -1.28 -2.68 15.52
CA SER A 89 -0.25 -3.62 15.95
C SER A 89 -0.49 -4.25 17.32
N LYS A 90 -1.48 -3.75 18.08
CA LYS A 90 -1.86 -4.25 19.41
C LYS A 90 -2.87 -5.41 19.34
N ILE A 91 -3.47 -5.64 18.17
CA ILE A 91 -4.44 -6.74 17.97
C ILE A 91 -3.68 -8.08 18.03
N PRO A 92 -4.06 -9.02 18.91
CA PRO A 92 -3.39 -10.30 19.03
C PRO A 92 -3.31 -11.04 17.69
N LEU A 93 -2.20 -11.70 17.41
CA LEU A 93 -1.90 -12.46 16.21
C LEU A 93 -1.85 -11.59 14.92
N PHE A 94 -2.91 -10.81 14.64
CA PHE A 94 -2.96 -9.87 13.51
C PHE A 94 -1.83 -8.83 13.62
N GLY A 95 -1.66 -8.23 14.78
CA GLY A 95 -0.63 -7.23 15.04
C GLY A 95 0.80 -7.73 14.79
N TYR A 96 1.06 -9.01 15.05
CA TYR A 96 2.36 -9.61 14.76
C TYR A 96 2.63 -9.68 13.24
N ILE A 97 1.65 -10.15 12.47
CA ILE A 97 1.72 -10.21 11.00
C ILE A 97 1.82 -8.79 10.41
N TYR A 98 1.00 -7.88 10.94
CA TYR A 98 0.93 -6.49 10.51
C TYR A 98 2.26 -5.74 10.70
N LYS A 99 2.93 -5.93 11.85
CA LYS A 99 4.26 -5.39 12.14
C LYS A 99 5.33 -5.88 11.16
N ALA A 100 5.23 -7.12 10.69
CA ALA A 100 6.21 -7.68 9.79
C ALA A 100 6.21 -7.01 8.39
N GLY A 101 5.02 -6.59 7.92
CA GLY A 101 4.84 -5.96 6.61
C GLY A 101 4.76 -4.43 6.63
N SER A 102 4.88 -3.78 7.80
CA SER A 102 4.53 -2.36 7.95
C SER A 102 5.58 -1.55 8.69
N ILE A 103 5.64 -0.25 8.34
CA ILE A 103 6.28 0.79 9.13
C ILE A 103 5.21 1.37 10.07
N LEU A 104 5.37 1.14 11.37
CA LEU A 104 4.41 1.65 12.35
C LEU A 104 4.65 3.14 12.63
N VAL A 105 3.58 3.91 12.60
CA VAL A 105 3.62 5.36 12.84
C VAL A 105 2.58 5.77 13.86
N THR A 106 2.98 6.72 14.71
CA THR A 106 2.10 7.47 15.62
C THR A 106 1.87 8.85 15.02
N ARG A 107 0.62 9.24 14.76
CA ARG A 107 0.31 10.45 13.99
C ARG A 107 0.42 11.76 14.78
N GLN A 108 0.54 11.71 16.10
CA GLN A 108 0.31 12.87 16.97
C GLN A 108 1.56 13.65 17.37
N GLU A 109 2.78 13.14 17.11
CA GLU A 109 4.02 13.78 17.57
C GLU A 109 4.95 14.17 16.41
N LEU A 110 5.49 15.38 16.44
CA LEU A 110 6.48 15.88 15.46
C LEU A 110 7.74 15.00 15.42
N LYS A 111 8.20 14.49 16.57
CA LYS A 111 9.33 13.57 16.66
C LYS A 111 9.04 12.26 15.92
N SER A 112 7.85 11.69 16.12
CA SER A 112 7.37 10.49 15.43
C SER A 112 7.27 10.69 13.90
N ARG A 113 6.97 11.91 13.44
CA ARG A 113 6.95 12.22 12.01
C ARG A 113 8.35 12.16 11.38
N LYS A 114 9.38 12.75 12.01
CA LYS A 114 10.77 12.67 11.54
C LYS A 114 11.27 11.21 11.51
N GLU A 115 11.03 10.47 12.59
CA GLU A 115 11.40 9.04 12.66
C GLU A 115 10.72 8.21 11.57
N SER A 116 9.46 8.53 11.24
CA SER A 116 8.72 7.86 10.16
C SER A 116 9.35 8.14 8.79
N ILE A 117 9.77 9.38 8.52
CA ILE A 117 10.48 9.75 7.27
C ILE A 117 11.77 8.94 7.15
N THR A 118 12.59 8.91 8.20
CA THR A 118 13.85 8.13 8.21
C THR A 118 13.59 6.65 7.93
N LYS A 119 12.57 6.05 8.54
CA LYS A 119 12.20 4.65 8.30
C LYS A 119 11.71 4.41 6.87
N MET A 120 10.97 5.35 6.29
CA MET A 120 10.51 5.26 4.89
C MET A 120 11.68 5.32 3.90
N LEU A 121 12.62 6.24 4.13
CA LEU A 121 13.85 6.34 3.33
C LEU A 121 14.70 5.07 3.45
N ASP A 122 14.85 4.50 4.67
CA ASP A 122 15.57 3.25 4.89
C ASP A 122 14.95 2.08 4.10
N VAL A 123 13.62 1.98 4.06
CA VAL A 123 12.92 0.97 3.23
C VAL A 123 13.28 1.12 1.76
N LEU A 124 13.25 2.33 1.23
CA LEU A 124 13.59 2.60 -0.17
C LEU A 124 15.08 2.34 -0.46
N ASN A 125 15.97 2.68 0.47
CA ASN A 125 17.43 2.43 0.37
C ASN A 125 17.76 0.92 0.41
N LYS A 126 16.95 0.12 1.10
CA LYS A 126 17.05 -1.35 1.10
C LYS A 126 16.52 -2.02 -0.18
N GLY A 127 16.09 -1.23 -1.17
CA GLY A 127 15.56 -1.74 -2.44
C GLY A 127 14.12 -2.28 -2.36
N LEU A 128 13.39 -1.98 -1.28
CA LEU A 128 12.00 -2.37 -1.12
C LEU A 128 11.08 -1.29 -1.69
N HIS A 129 9.87 -1.68 -2.13
CA HIS A 129 8.83 -0.71 -2.47
C HIS A 129 8.23 -0.12 -1.19
N LEU A 130 7.83 1.14 -1.27
CA LEU A 130 7.10 1.82 -0.21
C LEU A 130 5.65 2.03 -0.66
N CYS A 131 4.70 1.40 0.01
CA CYS A 131 3.28 1.52 -0.28
C CYS A 131 2.64 2.58 0.63
N LEU A 132 2.05 3.61 0.05
CA LEU A 132 1.44 4.72 0.78
C LEU A 132 0.03 5.01 0.29
N TYR A 133 -0.84 5.38 1.24
CA TYR A 133 -2.16 5.89 0.97
C TYR A 133 -2.14 7.42 1.18
N PRO A 134 -1.99 8.22 0.12
CA PRO A 134 -1.79 9.67 0.24
C PRO A 134 -3.01 10.41 0.80
N GLU A 135 -4.19 9.81 0.78
CA GLU A 135 -5.40 10.29 1.44
C GLU A 135 -5.26 10.32 2.98
N GLY A 136 -4.30 9.60 3.54
CA GLY A 136 -4.01 9.56 4.97
C GLY A 136 -5.06 8.87 5.83
N THR A 137 -6.25 8.65 5.34
CA THR A 137 -7.36 7.91 5.96
C THR A 137 -8.23 7.28 4.88
N ARG A 138 -9.09 6.34 5.25
CA ARG A 138 -10.06 5.77 4.33
C ARG A 138 -11.01 6.87 3.84
N ASN A 139 -11.24 6.91 2.53
CA ASN A 139 -12.20 7.81 1.91
C ASN A 139 -13.62 7.50 2.39
N LYS A 140 -14.21 8.44 3.09
CA LYS A 140 -15.59 8.38 3.59
C LYS A 140 -16.49 9.40 2.90
N THR A 141 -15.95 10.08 1.89
CA THR A 141 -16.67 11.07 1.09
C THR A 141 -17.30 10.42 -0.13
N ASP A 142 -18.09 11.19 -0.87
CA ASP A 142 -18.65 10.78 -2.15
C ASP A 142 -17.70 11.03 -3.32
N GLU A 143 -16.57 11.69 -3.07
CA GLU A 143 -15.54 11.90 -4.08
C GLU A 143 -14.89 10.57 -4.50
N PRO A 144 -14.56 10.40 -5.79
CA PRO A 144 -13.88 9.21 -6.30
C PRO A 144 -12.60 8.89 -5.54
N ILE A 145 -11.78 9.91 -5.31
CA ILE A 145 -10.52 9.87 -4.57
C ILE A 145 -10.48 11.10 -3.66
N ALA A 146 -10.24 10.91 -2.37
CA ALA A 146 -10.14 12.02 -1.44
C ALA A 146 -8.84 12.81 -1.64
N ARG A 147 -8.77 14.00 -1.06
CA ARG A 147 -7.60 14.88 -1.14
C ARG A 147 -6.32 14.17 -0.69
N PHE A 148 -5.24 14.37 -1.43
CA PHE A 148 -3.91 13.87 -1.10
C PHE A 148 -3.12 14.79 -0.17
N TYR A 149 -2.35 14.22 0.75
CA TYR A 149 -1.32 14.88 1.53
C TYR A 149 0.04 14.78 0.85
N ASP A 150 0.92 15.74 1.09
CA ASP A 150 2.23 15.88 0.40
C ASP A 150 3.26 14.81 0.75
N GLY A 151 3.08 14.11 1.88
CA GLY A 151 4.12 13.24 2.46
C GLY A 151 4.68 12.20 1.51
N ALA A 152 3.81 11.51 0.75
CA ALA A 152 4.23 10.47 -0.19
C ALA A 152 5.09 11.04 -1.34
N PHE A 153 4.74 12.21 -1.83
CA PHE A 153 5.42 12.87 -2.95
C PHE A 153 6.76 13.45 -2.52
N LYS A 154 6.82 14.08 -1.33
CA LYS A 154 8.08 14.56 -0.74
C LYS A 154 9.09 13.43 -0.52
N ILE A 155 8.64 12.29 0.02
CA ILE A 155 9.50 11.10 0.20
C ILE A 155 10.00 10.57 -1.14
N ALA A 156 9.15 10.50 -2.16
CA ALA A 156 9.54 10.02 -3.47
C ALA A 156 10.60 10.92 -4.13
N ILE A 157 10.43 12.24 -4.03
CA ILE A 157 11.39 13.24 -4.53
C ILE A 157 12.70 13.15 -3.73
N GLU A 158 12.65 13.12 -2.39
CA GLU A 158 13.82 13.05 -1.52
C GLU A 158 14.65 11.78 -1.77
N ALA A 159 13.98 10.65 -1.94
CA ALA A 159 14.62 9.37 -2.24
C ALA A 159 15.00 9.20 -3.72
N GLN A 160 14.62 10.13 -4.61
CA GLN A 160 14.79 10.03 -6.07
C GLN A 160 14.24 8.71 -6.62
N LYS A 161 13.07 8.28 -6.10
CA LYS A 161 12.38 7.07 -6.54
C LYS A 161 11.14 7.41 -7.34
N PRO A 162 10.93 6.75 -8.50
CA PRO A 162 9.71 6.96 -9.27
C PRO A 162 8.46 6.50 -8.50
N ILE A 163 7.34 7.11 -8.85
CA ILE A 163 6.03 6.79 -8.29
C ILE A 163 5.29 5.87 -9.25
N ILE A 164 4.68 4.80 -8.74
CA ILE A 164 3.63 4.05 -9.45
C ILE A 164 2.31 4.35 -8.75
N PRO A 165 1.38 5.02 -9.45
CA PRO A 165 0.01 5.15 -8.97
C PRO A 165 -0.72 3.83 -9.10
N GLY A 166 -1.50 3.48 -8.08
CA GLY A 166 -2.32 2.27 -8.05
C GLY A 166 -3.75 2.57 -7.62
N LEU A 167 -4.70 1.84 -8.19
CA LEU A 167 -6.13 2.02 -7.92
C LEU A 167 -6.76 0.68 -7.56
N ILE A 168 -7.37 0.62 -6.39
CA ILE A 168 -8.13 -0.56 -5.93
C ILE A 168 -9.62 -0.26 -6.08
N PHE A 169 -10.31 -1.12 -6.82
CA PHE A 169 -11.74 -1.08 -7.06
C PHE A 169 -12.44 -2.22 -6.31
N GLY A 170 -13.68 -1.99 -5.89
CA GLY A 170 -14.54 -3.00 -5.29
C GLY A 170 -14.35 -3.24 -3.79
N THR A 171 -13.26 -2.77 -3.16
CA THR A 171 -13.04 -2.98 -1.72
C THR A 171 -14.03 -2.22 -0.84
N LYS A 172 -14.54 -1.05 -1.27
CA LYS A 172 -15.60 -0.30 -0.59
C LYS A 172 -16.89 -1.11 -0.51
N ASN A 173 -17.22 -1.87 -1.56
CA ASN A 173 -18.40 -2.74 -1.61
C ASN A 173 -18.19 -4.02 -0.80
N PHE A 174 -16.98 -4.58 -0.82
CA PHE A 174 -16.64 -5.74 0.00
C PHE A 174 -16.69 -5.43 1.50
N LEU A 175 -16.02 -4.36 1.94
CA LEU A 175 -15.94 -3.96 3.36
C LEU A 175 -16.08 -2.44 3.50
N HIS A 176 -17.32 -1.99 3.71
CA HIS A 176 -17.65 -0.57 3.71
C HIS A 176 -16.97 0.19 4.86
N PRO A 177 -16.39 1.39 4.63
CA PRO A 177 -15.60 2.12 5.63
C PRO A 177 -16.41 2.64 6.83
N THR A 178 -17.73 2.79 6.70
CA THR A 178 -18.63 3.33 7.74
C THR A 178 -19.61 2.31 8.33
N LYS A 179 -19.78 1.13 7.70
CA LYS A 179 -20.69 0.08 8.18
C LYS A 179 -19.90 -0.92 9.01
N SER A 180 -20.22 -1.04 10.31
CA SER A 180 -19.63 -2.07 11.19
C SER A 180 -20.18 -3.44 10.85
N PHE A 181 -19.34 -4.47 10.89
CA PHE A 181 -19.69 -5.88 10.66
C PHE A 181 -20.38 -6.19 9.32
N TRP A 182 -20.20 -5.32 8.32
CA TRP A 182 -20.71 -5.53 6.98
C TRP A 182 -19.57 -5.96 6.06
N ALA A 183 -19.64 -7.18 5.57
CA ALA A 183 -18.79 -7.68 4.49
C ALA A 183 -19.66 -8.42 3.48
N TRP A 184 -19.56 -8.03 2.21
CA TRP A 184 -20.28 -8.67 1.12
C TRP A 184 -19.32 -9.12 0.03
N PRO A 185 -19.38 -10.37 -0.44
CA PRO A 185 -18.52 -10.86 -1.50
C PRO A 185 -18.56 -9.94 -2.72
N HIS A 186 -17.39 -9.55 -3.20
CA HIS A 186 -17.28 -8.67 -4.36
C HIS A 186 -15.99 -8.92 -5.13
N LYS A 187 -16.03 -8.78 -6.45
CA LYS A 187 -14.84 -8.84 -7.30
C LYS A 187 -13.97 -7.60 -7.04
N ILE A 188 -12.70 -7.82 -6.80
CA ILE A 188 -11.74 -6.73 -6.55
C ILE A 188 -10.79 -6.64 -7.74
N GLN A 189 -10.49 -5.41 -8.15
CA GLN A 189 -9.46 -5.17 -9.15
C GLN A 189 -8.40 -4.22 -8.58
N PHE A 190 -7.14 -4.50 -8.88
CA PHE A 190 -6.02 -3.65 -8.50
C PHE A 190 -5.23 -3.30 -9.76
N HIS A 191 -5.33 -2.05 -10.18
CA HIS A 191 -4.71 -1.51 -11.38
C HIS A 191 -3.50 -0.67 -11.01
N PHE A 192 -2.40 -0.85 -11.73
CA PHE A 192 -1.22 0.00 -11.65
C PHE A 192 -1.10 0.83 -12.91
N LEU A 193 -0.87 2.13 -12.76
CA LEU A 193 -0.65 3.04 -13.87
C LEU A 193 0.86 3.13 -14.18
N PRO A 194 1.23 3.67 -15.35
CA PRO A 194 2.63 3.87 -15.71
C PRO A 194 3.41 4.65 -14.66
N GLU A 195 4.69 4.34 -14.50
CA GLU A 195 5.58 5.02 -13.57
C GLU A 195 5.73 6.50 -13.90
N ILE A 196 5.85 7.34 -12.88
CA ILE A 196 6.12 8.77 -12.99
C ILE A 196 7.48 9.03 -12.36
N SER A 197 8.42 9.55 -13.17
CA SER A 197 9.75 9.96 -12.69
C SER A 197 9.64 11.14 -11.71
N THR A 198 10.46 11.12 -10.68
CA THR A 198 10.59 12.23 -9.72
C THR A 198 11.84 13.08 -9.95
N GLN A 199 12.71 12.67 -10.87
CA GLN A 199 14.02 13.32 -11.09
C GLN A 199 13.92 14.79 -11.50
N GLN A 200 12.84 15.17 -12.16
CA GLN A 200 12.59 16.54 -12.62
C GLN A 200 11.94 17.44 -11.55
N TYR A 201 11.60 16.89 -10.38
CA TYR A 201 10.91 17.63 -9.33
C TYR A 201 11.83 17.89 -8.15
N THR A 202 11.73 19.10 -7.59
CA THR A 202 12.30 19.49 -6.30
C THR A 202 11.24 19.37 -5.19
N LEU A 203 11.68 19.44 -3.92
CA LEU A 203 10.75 19.42 -2.79
C LEU A 203 9.73 20.57 -2.80
N LYS A 204 10.05 21.70 -3.48
CA LYS A 204 9.13 22.84 -3.64
C LYS A 204 8.00 22.52 -4.64
N GLU A 205 8.25 21.63 -5.58
CA GLU A 205 7.30 21.21 -6.62
C GLU A 205 6.51 19.94 -6.24
N ALA A 206 6.63 19.50 -5.00
CA ALA A 206 5.90 18.32 -4.50
C ALA A 206 4.37 18.48 -4.61
N ASP A 207 3.85 19.70 -4.51
CA ASP A 207 2.42 19.98 -4.67
C ASP A 207 1.96 19.84 -6.12
N GLU A 208 2.79 20.25 -7.08
CA GLU A 208 2.52 20.05 -8.51
C GLU A 208 2.47 18.57 -8.87
N LEU A 209 3.49 17.81 -8.44
CA LEU A 209 3.53 16.35 -8.64
C LEU A 209 2.31 15.65 -8.02
N LYS A 210 1.93 16.04 -6.79
CA LYS A 210 0.73 15.56 -6.09
C LYS A 210 -0.54 15.82 -6.91
N THR A 211 -0.72 17.06 -7.37
CA THR A 211 -1.90 17.50 -8.13
C THR A 211 -2.01 16.74 -9.44
N ARG A 212 -0.90 16.57 -10.16
CA ARG A 212 -0.82 15.80 -11.40
C ARG A 212 -1.23 14.34 -11.18
N ILE A 213 -0.68 13.69 -10.14
CA ILE A 213 -0.97 12.29 -9.85
C ILE A 213 -2.42 12.12 -9.36
N HIS A 214 -2.91 13.02 -8.50
CA HIS A 214 -4.29 13.00 -8.04
C HIS A 214 -5.26 13.10 -9.22
N LYS A 215 -5.05 14.06 -10.13
CA LYS A 215 -5.87 14.21 -11.33
C LYS A 215 -5.86 12.95 -12.18
N MET A 216 -4.67 12.41 -12.49
CA MET A 216 -4.53 11.20 -13.30
C MET A 216 -5.25 9.99 -12.67
N MET A 217 -5.14 9.80 -11.35
CA MET A 217 -5.82 8.72 -10.65
C MET A 217 -7.34 8.94 -10.62
N THR A 218 -7.79 10.18 -10.46
CA THR A 218 -9.23 10.51 -10.47
C THR A 218 -9.83 10.29 -11.86
N ASP A 219 -9.18 10.77 -12.92
CA ASP A 219 -9.65 10.58 -14.30
C ASP A 219 -9.77 9.07 -14.60
N TYR A 220 -8.72 8.29 -14.29
CA TYR A 220 -8.73 6.84 -14.49
C TYR A 220 -9.83 6.13 -13.68
N TYR A 221 -10.06 6.55 -12.42
CA TYR A 221 -11.10 5.99 -11.57
C TYR A 221 -12.50 6.24 -12.15
N LEU A 222 -12.74 7.44 -12.70
CA LEU A 222 -14.00 7.82 -13.33
C LEU A 222 -14.24 7.06 -14.66
N GLU A 223 -13.18 6.82 -15.44
CA GLU A 223 -13.25 6.02 -16.66
C GLU A 223 -13.56 4.53 -16.41
N HIS A 224 -13.37 4.06 -15.19
CA HIS A 224 -13.55 2.65 -14.80
C HIS A 224 -14.63 2.47 -13.71
N GLN A 225 -15.66 3.32 -13.71
CA GLN A 225 -16.74 3.27 -12.72
C GLN A 225 -17.51 1.94 -12.72
N GLU A 226 -17.55 1.22 -13.82
CA GLU A 226 -18.15 -0.10 -13.96
C GLU A 226 -17.50 -1.18 -13.08
N LEU A 227 -16.32 -0.89 -12.52
CA LEU A 227 -15.57 -1.79 -11.62
C LEU A 227 -15.88 -1.58 -10.13
N ILE A 228 -16.79 -0.63 -9.81
CA ILE A 228 -17.10 -0.22 -8.43
C ILE A 228 -18.23 -1.04 -7.84
#